data_34799c5807f74a7bf75a0175df38d133
#
_entry.id   34799c5807f74a7bf75a0175df38d133
#
_cell.length_a   1.000
_cell.length_b   1.000
_cell.length_c   1.000
_cell.angle_alpha   90.00
_cell.angle_beta   90.00
_cell.angle_gamma   90.00
#
_symmetry.space_group_name_H-M   'P 1'
#
loop_
_entity.id
_entity.type
_entity.pdbx_description
1 polymer ?
#
loop_
_entity_poly.entity_id
_entity_poly.type
_entity_poly.pdbx_seq_one_letter_code
_entity_poly.pdbx_strand_id
1 'polypeptide(L)'
;MNYTELFRSMHPDFFQQEYIRSMPEEEVFAEQIMMLEAFDKEALAIDCPEEITFGLAKCIDRKLKEAVALVDEDWVQYFGEDSPVFCAFHGDDIVSFCILDDMGWHQGLHIGGPGCVGTIPAYRKKGIGLKMVQLATQYLKEQGFHASYIHYTHVDHWYARLGYETSVKWNRGGIVWARNEV
;
A
#
# COMPACT_ATOMS: atom_id res chain seq x y z
N MET A 1 9.30 -15.95 -10.90
CA MET A 1 9.64 -15.08 -9.72
C MET A 1 9.51 -15.91 -8.46
N ASN A 2 10.52 -15.93 -7.59
CA ASN A 2 10.42 -16.63 -6.30
C ASN A 2 9.88 -15.68 -5.22
N TYR A 3 8.60 -15.79 -4.90
CA TYR A 3 7.94 -14.86 -3.99
C TYR A 3 8.43 -14.97 -2.54
N THR A 4 8.83 -16.17 -2.10
CA THR A 4 9.44 -16.37 -0.77
C THR A 4 10.79 -15.65 -0.65
N GLU A 5 11.64 -15.78 -1.67
CA GLU A 5 12.92 -15.08 -1.71
C GLU A 5 12.74 -13.57 -1.89
N LEU A 6 11.76 -13.15 -2.71
CA LEU A 6 11.41 -11.75 -2.86
C LEU A 6 11.05 -11.13 -1.52
N PHE A 7 10.11 -11.73 -0.80
CA PHE A 7 9.72 -11.28 0.54
C PHE A 7 10.92 -11.17 1.48
N ARG A 8 11.75 -12.20 1.54
CA ARG A 8 12.93 -12.21 2.42
C ARG A 8 13.98 -11.16 2.04
N SER A 9 14.12 -10.87 0.75
CA SER A 9 15.08 -9.86 0.29
C SER A 9 14.61 -8.42 0.59
N MET A 10 13.31 -8.18 0.57
CA MET A 10 12.72 -6.88 0.94
C MET A 10 12.64 -6.69 2.45
N HIS A 11 12.44 -7.75 3.20
CA HIS A 11 12.20 -7.74 4.64
C HIS A 11 13.16 -8.70 5.38
N PRO A 12 14.48 -8.41 5.40
CA PRO A 12 15.44 -9.24 6.11
C PRO A 12 15.11 -9.25 7.62
N ASP A 13 15.26 -10.43 8.25
CA ASP A 13 15.01 -10.63 9.68
C ASP A 13 13.60 -10.26 10.17
N PHE A 14 12.62 -10.16 9.27
CA PHE A 14 11.25 -9.74 9.56
C PHE A 14 10.62 -10.51 10.73
N PHE A 15 10.70 -11.84 10.69
CA PHE A 15 10.13 -12.70 11.74
C PHE A 15 10.92 -12.70 13.06
N GLN A 16 12.05 -12.00 13.12
CA GLN A 16 12.84 -11.83 14.34
C GLN A 16 12.45 -10.56 15.10
N GLN A 17 11.73 -9.66 14.47
CA GLN A 17 11.29 -8.41 15.07
C GLN A 17 10.30 -8.66 16.21
N GLU A 18 10.49 -7.93 17.33
CA GLU A 18 9.73 -8.16 18.56
C GLU A 18 8.21 -7.97 18.36
N TYR A 19 7.82 -6.93 17.61
CA TYR A 19 6.41 -6.68 17.34
C TYR A 19 5.74 -7.81 16.53
N ILE A 20 6.47 -8.47 15.59
CA ILE A 20 5.95 -9.62 14.85
C ILE A 20 5.79 -10.83 15.79
N ARG A 21 6.78 -11.08 16.66
CA ARG A 21 6.73 -12.20 17.61
C ARG A 21 5.65 -12.06 18.67
N SER A 22 5.26 -10.83 18.99
CA SER A 22 4.23 -10.53 19.98
C SER A 22 2.81 -10.62 19.44
N MET A 23 2.62 -10.79 18.13
CA MET A 23 1.31 -10.88 17.49
C MET A 23 0.55 -12.15 17.90
N PRO A 24 -0.80 -12.15 17.87
CA PRO A 24 -1.60 -13.34 18.00
C PRO A 24 -1.23 -14.40 16.95
N GLU A 25 -1.21 -15.68 17.33
CA GLU A 25 -0.78 -16.77 16.43
C GLU A 25 -1.76 -17.01 15.28
N GLU A 26 -3.04 -16.76 15.55
CA GLU A 26 -4.14 -16.92 14.60
C GLU A 26 -4.19 -15.83 13.51
N GLU A 27 -3.51 -14.70 13.71
CA GLU A 27 -3.48 -13.62 12.73
C GLU A 27 -2.61 -14.00 11.53
N VAL A 28 -3.22 -13.93 10.35
CA VAL A 28 -2.55 -14.19 9.07
C VAL A 28 -2.62 -12.94 8.20
N PHE A 29 -1.48 -12.52 7.72
CA PHE A 29 -1.33 -11.36 6.84
C PHE A 29 -0.97 -11.80 5.42
N ALA A 30 -1.26 -10.93 4.48
CA ALA A 30 -0.93 -11.12 3.08
C ALA A 30 0.05 -10.07 2.60
N GLU A 31 0.91 -10.51 1.69
CA GLU A 31 1.70 -9.67 0.80
C GLU A 31 1.08 -9.74 -0.58
N GLN A 32 0.95 -8.62 -1.26
CA GLN A 32 0.40 -8.61 -2.60
C GLN A 32 1.33 -7.89 -3.57
N ILE A 33 1.30 -8.33 -4.82
CA ILE A 33 2.11 -7.76 -5.89
C ILE A 33 1.27 -7.57 -7.14
N MET A 34 1.61 -6.53 -7.90
CA MET A 34 1.09 -6.26 -9.24
C MET A 34 2.23 -5.88 -10.17
N MET A 35 2.33 -6.55 -11.31
CA MET A 35 3.26 -6.16 -12.37
C MET A 35 2.69 -4.97 -13.12
N LEU A 36 3.38 -3.83 -13.07
CA LEU A 36 2.86 -2.55 -13.56
C LEU A 36 2.80 -2.46 -15.09
N GLU A 37 3.55 -3.27 -15.82
CA GLU A 37 3.44 -3.35 -17.29
C GLU A 37 1.99 -3.65 -17.72
N ALA A 38 1.35 -4.61 -17.06
CA ALA A 38 -0.02 -5.03 -17.36
C ALA A 38 -1.09 -4.15 -16.71
N PHE A 39 -0.73 -3.25 -15.80
CA PHE A 39 -1.70 -2.41 -15.11
C PHE A 39 -2.32 -1.37 -16.04
N ASP A 40 -3.65 -1.35 -16.08
CA ASP A 40 -4.46 -0.35 -16.76
C ASP A 40 -5.48 0.24 -15.79
N LYS A 41 -5.33 1.52 -15.49
CA LYS A 41 -6.25 2.24 -14.58
C LYS A 41 -7.67 2.34 -15.14
N GLU A 42 -7.85 2.25 -16.45
CA GLU A 42 -9.18 2.31 -17.10
C GLU A 42 -9.92 0.97 -17.07
N ALA A 43 -9.22 -0.13 -16.74
CA ALA A 43 -9.84 -1.47 -16.67
C ALA A 43 -10.88 -1.58 -15.55
N LEU A 44 -10.82 -0.72 -14.51
CA LEU A 44 -11.79 -0.66 -13.43
C LEU A 44 -12.29 0.76 -13.22
N ALA A 45 -13.53 1.02 -13.60
CA ALA A 45 -14.22 2.26 -13.22
C ALA A 45 -14.58 2.20 -11.73
N ILE A 46 -14.09 3.18 -10.97
CA ILE A 46 -14.38 3.30 -9.53
C ILE A 46 -15.27 4.51 -9.34
N ASP A 47 -16.48 4.27 -8.85
CA ASP A 47 -17.41 5.33 -8.47
C ASP A 47 -16.86 6.09 -7.25
N CYS A 48 -16.73 7.41 -7.40
CA CYS A 48 -16.15 8.30 -6.40
C CYS A 48 -16.78 9.68 -6.54
N PRO A 49 -17.07 10.41 -5.46
CA PRO A 49 -17.65 11.74 -5.53
C PRO A 49 -16.81 12.70 -6.38
N GLU A 50 -17.47 13.48 -7.25
CA GLU A 50 -16.82 14.36 -8.24
C GLU A 50 -15.99 15.49 -7.60
N GLU A 51 -16.35 15.91 -6.38
CA GLU A 51 -15.64 16.93 -5.62
C GLU A 51 -14.29 16.48 -5.05
N ILE A 52 -13.96 15.18 -5.15
CA ILE A 52 -12.70 14.64 -4.68
C ILE A 52 -11.64 14.74 -5.76
N THR A 53 -10.51 15.39 -5.43
CA THR A 53 -9.33 15.46 -6.27
C THR A 53 -8.19 14.60 -5.73
N PHE A 54 -7.23 14.24 -6.60
CA PHE A 54 -6.17 13.31 -6.23
C PHE A 54 -4.81 13.84 -6.69
N GLY A 55 -3.77 13.57 -5.92
CA GLY A 55 -2.41 13.96 -6.27
C GLY A 55 -1.43 13.81 -5.10
N LEU A 56 -0.17 14.19 -5.37
CA LEU A 56 0.84 14.21 -4.31
C LEU A 56 0.57 15.35 -3.32
N ALA A 57 0.78 15.09 -2.04
CA ALA A 57 0.85 16.13 -1.03
C ALA A 57 2.03 17.06 -1.32
N LYS A 58 1.84 18.37 -1.16
CA LYS A 58 2.90 19.36 -1.39
C LYS A 58 4.00 19.31 -0.33
N CYS A 59 3.65 18.91 0.88
CA CYS A 59 4.55 18.76 2.02
C CYS A 59 3.88 17.89 3.09
N ILE A 60 4.69 17.40 4.01
CA ILE A 60 4.23 16.68 5.19
C ILE A 60 3.97 17.73 6.29
N ASP A 61 2.81 18.32 6.25
CA ASP A 61 2.39 19.36 7.17
C ASP A 61 1.50 18.82 8.32
N ARG A 62 1.04 19.75 9.17
CA ARG A 62 0.15 19.42 10.28
C ARG A 62 -1.17 18.83 9.80
N LYS A 63 -1.74 19.30 8.69
CA LYS A 63 -3.02 18.78 8.15
C LYS A 63 -2.92 17.31 7.76
N LEU A 64 -1.83 16.93 7.10
CA LEU A 64 -1.60 15.53 6.74
C LEU A 64 -1.46 14.66 8.01
N LYS A 65 -0.65 15.10 8.98
CA LYS A 65 -0.46 14.36 10.24
C LYS A 65 -1.77 14.21 11.03
N GLU A 66 -2.60 15.25 11.07
CA GLU A 66 -3.94 15.19 11.69
C GLU A 66 -4.86 14.20 10.94
N ALA A 67 -4.86 14.20 9.61
CA ALA A 67 -5.62 13.22 8.81
C ALA A 67 -5.16 11.78 9.06
N VAL A 68 -3.84 11.56 9.15
CA VAL A 68 -3.27 10.25 9.49
C VAL A 68 -3.70 9.81 10.89
N ALA A 69 -3.59 10.68 11.89
CA ALA A 69 -3.98 10.37 13.26
C ALA A 69 -5.47 10.02 13.42
N LEU A 70 -6.35 10.56 12.57
CA LEU A 70 -7.77 10.18 12.52
C LEU A 70 -8.00 8.74 12.04
N VAL A 71 -7.03 8.12 11.40
CA VAL A 71 -7.08 6.73 10.93
C VAL A 71 -6.37 5.82 11.91
N ASP A 72 -5.11 6.18 12.22
CA ASP A 72 -4.24 5.46 13.14
C ASP A 72 -3.15 6.41 13.66
N GLU A 73 -3.14 6.70 14.96
CA GLU A 73 -2.18 7.62 15.56
C GLU A 73 -0.74 7.11 15.49
N ASP A 74 -0.57 5.78 15.57
CA ASP A 74 0.75 5.14 15.50
C ASP A 74 1.39 5.27 14.10
N TRP A 75 0.60 5.50 13.06
CA TRP A 75 1.12 5.69 11.71
C TRP A 75 1.79 7.04 11.48
N VAL A 76 1.50 8.07 12.30
CA VAL A 76 2.05 9.42 12.13
C VAL A 76 3.59 9.43 12.07
N GLN A 77 4.25 8.54 12.81
CA GLN A 77 5.70 8.39 12.84
C GLN A 77 6.32 7.97 11.50
N TYR A 78 5.55 7.32 10.61
CA TYR A 78 6.03 6.85 9.30
C TYR A 78 5.98 7.93 8.22
N PHE A 79 5.25 9.03 8.45
CA PHE A 79 5.15 10.14 7.52
C PHE A 79 6.29 11.15 7.76
N GLY A 80 7.48 10.81 7.26
CA GLY A 80 8.67 11.67 7.31
C GLY A 80 8.68 12.74 6.22
N GLU A 81 9.50 13.79 6.40
CA GLU A 81 9.54 14.96 5.51
C GLU A 81 9.88 14.62 4.05
N ASP A 82 10.65 13.56 3.81
CA ASP A 82 11.11 13.14 2.48
C ASP A 82 10.20 12.06 1.84
N SER A 83 9.15 11.62 2.53
CA SER A 83 8.27 10.57 2.00
C SER A 83 7.27 11.14 0.99
N PRO A 84 7.25 10.68 -0.27
CA PRO A 84 6.20 11.07 -1.20
C PRO A 84 4.87 10.47 -0.72
N VAL A 85 3.87 11.31 -0.52
CA VAL A 85 2.53 10.90 -0.08
C VAL A 85 1.52 11.22 -1.16
N PHE A 86 0.77 10.20 -1.59
CA PHE A 86 -0.33 10.38 -2.52
C PHE A 86 -1.64 10.51 -1.74
N CYS A 87 -2.45 11.50 -2.09
CA CYS A 87 -3.63 11.88 -1.32
C CYS A 87 -4.89 12.01 -2.18
N ALA A 88 -6.03 11.86 -1.52
CA ALA A 88 -7.32 12.36 -1.97
C ALA A 88 -7.70 13.60 -1.14
N PHE A 89 -8.20 14.62 -1.82
CA PHE A 89 -8.56 15.90 -1.23
C PHE A 89 -10.03 16.21 -1.44
N HIS A 90 -10.68 16.75 -0.41
CA HIS A 90 -11.98 17.42 -0.52
C HIS A 90 -11.74 18.92 -0.23
N GLY A 91 -11.70 19.72 -1.30
CA GLY A 91 -11.16 21.07 -1.20
C GLY A 91 -9.70 21.06 -0.73
N ASP A 92 -9.43 21.71 0.40
CA ASP A 92 -8.09 21.76 1.00
C ASP A 92 -7.85 20.68 2.09
N ASP A 93 -8.83 19.82 2.33
CA ASP A 93 -8.75 18.80 3.38
C ASP A 93 -8.32 17.45 2.81
N ILE A 94 -7.35 16.82 3.47
CA ILE A 94 -6.89 15.46 3.11
C ILE A 94 -7.88 14.47 3.69
N VAL A 95 -8.46 13.63 2.83
CA VAL A 95 -9.51 12.67 3.21
C VAL A 95 -9.10 11.21 3.01
N SER A 96 -8.05 10.98 2.22
CA SER A 96 -7.40 9.67 2.09
C SER A 96 -5.94 9.89 1.72
N PHE A 97 -5.06 8.96 2.08
CA PHE A 97 -3.62 9.09 1.89
C PHE A 97 -2.93 7.74 1.82
N CYS A 98 -1.77 7.69 1.21
CA CYS A 98 -0.79 6.61 1.33
C CYS A 98 0.63 7.15 1.11
N ILE A 99 1.61 6.53 1.77
CA ILE A 99 3.02 6.74 1.45
C ILE A 99 3.32 5.98 0.16
N LEU A 100 4.15 6.54 -0.72
CA LEU A 100 4.70 5.83 -1.88
C LEU A 100 6.12 5.39 -1.53
N ASP A 101 6.25 4.13 -1.11
CA ASP A 101 7.53 3.57 -0.73
C ASP A 101 8.32 3.12 -1.97
N ASP A 102 9.61 3.44 -2.02
CA ASP A 102 10.58 2.82 -2.92
C ASP A 102 11.28 1.69 -2.17
N MET A 103 10.95 0.46 -2.52
CA MET A 103 11.50 -0.73 -1.89
C MET A 103 12.80 -1.20 -2.54
N GLY A 104 13.24 -0.50 -3.61
CA GLY A 104 14.49 -0.79 -4.31
C GLY A 104 14.38 -1.90 -5.38
N TRP A 105 15.54 -2.45 -5.73
CA TRP A 105 15.68 -3.45 -6.78
C TRP A 105 15.76 -4.86 -6.21
N HIS A 106 14.81 -5.72 -6.57
CA HIS A 106 14.74 -7.12 -6.16
C HIS A 106 14.45 -8.02 -7.36
N GLN A 107 15.20 -9.09 -7.53
CA GLN A 107 15.06 -10.03 -8.65
C GLN A 107 14.98 -9.34 -10.04
N GLY A 108 15.72 -8.22 -10.23
CA GLY A 108 15.73 -7.46 -11.47
C GLY A 108 14.55 -6.50 -11.68
N LEU A 109 13.68 -6.35 -10.69
CA LEU A 109 12.54 -5.43 -10.71
C LEU A 109 12.76 -4.26 -9.74
N HIS A 110 12.48 -3.03 -10.18
CA HIS A 110 12.33 -1.88 -9.30
C HIS A 110 10.92 -1.93 -8.70
N ILE A 111 10.84 -2.09 -7.40
CA ILE A 111 9.58 -2.32 -6.67
C ILE A 111 9.30 -1.11 -5.78
N GLY A 112 8.08 -0.62 -5.85
CA GLY A 112 7.55 0.35 -4.92
C GLY A 112 6.13 -0.02 -4.53
N GLY A 113 5.50 0.74 -3.65
CA GLY A 113 4.12 0.43 -3.31
C GLY A 113 3.48 1.45 -2.37
N PRO A 114 2.14 1.49 -2.32
CA PRO A 114 1.43 2.29 -1.34
C PRO A 114 1.49 1.62 0.04
N GLY A 115 2.07 2.33 1.01
CA GLY A 115 2.08 1.97 2.42
C GLY A 115 1.18 2.87 3.26
N CYS A 116 0.81 2.45 4.47
CA CYS A 116 -0.05 3.21 5.38
C CYS A 116 -1.30 3.79 4.68
N VAL A 117 -2.01 2.92 3.91
CA VAL A 117 -3.18 3.33 3.13
C VAL A 117 -4.36 3.61 4.04
N GLY A 118 -4.75 4.88 4.16
CA GLY A 118 -5.80 5.33 5.05
C GLY A 118 -6.88 6.16 4.36
N THR A 119 -8.13 6.04 4.85
CA THR A 119 -9.23 6.95 4.54
C THR A 119 -9.88 7.36 5.85
N ILE A 120 -10.02 8.66 6.09
CA ILE A 120 -10.62 9.15 7.35
C ILE A 120 -12.05 8.65 7.48
N PRO A 121 -12.52 8.33 8.71
CA PRO A 121 -13.79 7.62 8.92
C PRO A 121 -15.00 8.20 8.19
N ALA A 122 -15.15 9.52 8.15
CA ALA A 122 -16.28 10.20 7.53
C ALA A 122 -16.33 10.05 5.98
N TYR A 123 -15.24 9.61 5.35
CA TYR A 123 -15.11 9.46 3.90
C TYR A 123 -15.01 7.99 3.44
N ARG A 124 -15.11 7.04 4.37
CA ARG A 124 -15.09 5.61 4.04
C ARG A 124 -16.34 5.17 3.26
N LYS A 125 -16.22 4.05 2.54
CA LYS A 125 -17.29 3.40 1.75
C LYS A 125 -17.83 4.23 0.57
N LYS A 126 -17.06 5.25 0.12
CA LYS A 126 -17.40 6.13 -1.01
C LYS A 126 -16.48 5.92 -2.22
N GLY A 127 -15.73 4.81 -2.30
CA GLY A 127 -14.79 4.53 -3.39
C GLY A 127 -13.46 5.29 -3.32
N ILE A 128 -13.35 6.33 -2.46
CA ILE A 128 -12.22 7.27 -2.43
C ILE A 128 -10.88 6.55 -2.21
N GLY A 129 -10.76 5.71 -1.18
CA GLY A 129 -9.50 5.01 -0.90
C GLY A 129 -9.08 4.08 -2.03
N LEU A 130 -10.02 3.36 -2.66
CA LEU A 130 -9.73 2.47 -3.77
C LEU A 130 -9.27 3.26 -5.01
N LYS A 131 -9.97 4.37 -5.31
CA LYS A 131 -9.59 5.27 -6.40
C LYS A 131 -8.22 5.90 -6.16
N MET A 132 -7.94 6.30 -4.93
CA MET A 132 -6.64 6.84 -4.55
C MET A 132 -5.52 5.81 -4.79
N VAL A 133 -5.68 4.57 -4.34
CA VAL A 133 -4.68 3.50 -4.57
C VAL A 133 -4.53 3.20 -6.07
N GLN A 134 -5.63 3.18 -6.84
CA GLN A 134 -5.58 3.02 -8.29
C GLN A 134 -4.68 4.08 -8.94
N LEU A 135 -4.87 5.35 -8.57
CA LEU A 135 -4.11 6.47 -9.13
C LEU A 135 -2.67 6.52 -8.58
N ALA A 136 -2.45 6.15 -7.33
CA ALA A 136 -1.12 5.98 -6.75
C ALA A 136 -0.32 4.88 -7.48
N THR A 137 -0.98 3.76 -7.81
CA THR A 137 -0.39 2.67 -8.60
C THR A 137 -0.04 3.14 -10.02
N GLN A 138 -0.93 3.92 -10.65
CA GLN A 138 -0.64 4.53 -11.96
C GLN A 138 0.55 5.49 -11.87
N TYR A 139 0.64 6.29 -10.82
CA TYR A 139 1.77 7.17 -10.59
C TYR A 139 3.10 6.39 -10.49
N LEU A 140 3.14 5.30 -9.71
CA LEU A 140 4.32 4.44 -9.63
C LEU A 140 4.73 3.89 -11.01
N LYS A 141 3.75 3.45 -11.83
CA LYS A 141 4.02 3.03 -13.22
C LYS A 141 4.66 4.14 -14.04
N GLU A 142 4.15 5.36 -13.95
CA GLU A 142 4.67 6.55 -14.66
C GLU A 142 6.07 6.97 -14.19
N GLN A 143 6.42 6.67 -12.92
CA GLN A 143 7.76 6.86 -12.38
C GLN A 143 8.76 5.75 -12.77
N GLY A 144 8.32 4.74 -13.53
CA GLY A 144 9.18 3.68 -14.05
C GLY A 144 9.40 2.51 -13.11
N PHE A 145 8.58 2.35 -12.06
CA PHE A 145 8.58 1.13 -11.28
C PHE A 145 8.06 -0.04 -12.11
N HIS A 146 8.61 -1.23 -11.87
CA HIS A 146 8.24 -2.45 -12.58
C HIS A 146 7.10 -3.20 -11.90
N ALA A 147 7.04 -3.11 -10.57
CA ALA A 147 6.00 -3.73 -9.77
C ALA A 147 5.55 -2.82 -8.63
N SER A 148 4.28 -2.94 -8.26
CA SER A 148 3.73 -2.36 -7.04
C SER A 148 3.47 -3.45 -6.01
N TYR A 149 3.85 -3.19 -4.77
CA TYR A 149 3.79 -4.16 -3.67
C TYR A 149 3.01 -3.61 -2.49
N ILE A 150 2.14 -4.43 -1.93
CA ILE A 150 1.39 -4.13 -0.70
C ILE A 150 1.95 -5.02 0.39
N HIS A 151 2.55 -4.41 1.39
CA HIS A 151 3.10 -5.08 2.55
C HIS A 151 2.09 -5.14 3.70
N TYR A 152 2.04 -6.28 4.41
CA TYR A 152 1.42 -6.41 5.72
C TYR A 152 -0.08 -6.05 5.72
N THR A 153 -0.88 -6.74 4.89
CA THR A 153 -2.31 -6.42 4.80
C THR A 153 -3.22 -7.55 5.28
N HIS A 154 -4.34 -7.19 5.93
CA HIS A 154 -5.48 -8.07 6.21
C HIS A 154 -6.59 -7.97 5.15
N VAL A 155 -6.50 -6.98 4.25
CA VAL A 155 -7.56 -6.67 3.29
C VAL A 155 -7.14 -6.97 1.85
N ASP A 156 -6.46 -8.11 1.67
CA ASP A 156 -5.97 -8.58 0.37
C ASP A 156 -7.08 -8.60 -0.70
N HIS A 157 -8.30 -9.04 -0.36
CA HIS A 157 -9.45 -9.02 -1.25
C HIS A 157 -9.84 -7.62 -1.75
N TRP A 158 -9.54 -6.59 -0.96
CA TRP A 158 -9.84 -5.20 -1.35
C TRP A 158 -8.86 -4.71 -2.43
N TYR A 159 -7.57 -4.99 -2.27
CA TYR A 159 -6.54 -4.66 -3.27
C TYR A 159 -6.67 -5.53 -4.54
N ALA A 160 -7.13 -6.79 -4.41
CA ALA A 160 -7.37 -7.68 -5.54
C ALA A 160 -8.37 -7.09 -6.56
N ARG A 161 -9.27 -6.20 -6.14
CA ARG A 161 -10.16 -5.46 -7.04
C ARG A 161 -9.42 -4.58 -8.05
N LEU A 162 -8.21 -4.14 -7.72
CA LEU A 162 -7.32 -3.38 -8.61
C LEU A 162 -6.41 -4.27 -9.46
N GLY A 163 -6.42 -5.59 -9.23
CA GLY A 163 -5.56 -6.55 -9.91
C GLY A 163 -4.31 -6.94 -9.13
N TYR A 164 -4.17 -6.54 -7.87
CA TYR A 164 -3.12 -7.09 -7.01
C TYR A 164 -3.37 -8.56 -6.72
N GLU A 165 -2.32 -9.35 -6.75
CA GLU A 165 -2.37 -10.79 -6.49
C GLU A 165 -1.59 -11.13 -5.23
N THR A 166 -2.15 -11.97 -4.37
CA THR A 166 -1.44 -12.43 -3.18
C THR A 166 -0.21 -13.24 -3.58
N SER A 167 0.96 -12.80 -3.12
CA SER A 167 2.25 -13.44 -3.37
C SER A 167 2.68 -14.34 -2.22
N VAL A 168 2.46 -13.90 -0.98
CA VAL A 168 2.83 -14.60 0.25
C VAL A 168 1.74 -14.39 1.28
N LYS A 169 1.51 -15.41 2.14
CA LYS A 169 0.79 -15.25 3.41
C LYS A 169 1.69 -15.69 4.55
N TRP A 170 1.64 -14.99 5.66
CA TRP A 170 2.48 -15.25 6.81
C TRP A 170 1.75 -14.96 8.13
N ASN A 171 2.25 -15.55 9.20
CA ASN A 171 1.89 -15.24 10.59
C ASN A 171 3.18 -15.03 11.42
N ARG A 172 3.06 -14.85 12.73
CA ARG A 172 4.23 -14.67 13.61
C ARG A 172 5.26 -15.80 13.54
N GLY A 173 4.84 -17.01 13.14
CA GLY A 173 5.71 -18.18 13.03
C GLY A 173 6.46 -18.29 11.70
N GLY A 174 6.10 -17.48 10.71
CA GLY A 174 6.75 -17.48 9.40
C GLY A 174 5.77 -17.48 8.22
N ILE A 175 6.29 -17.79 7.04
CA ILE A 175 5.51 -17.91 5.81
C ILE A 175 4.66 -19.19 5.87
N VAL A 176 3.33 -19.04 5.79
CA VAL A 176 2.37 -20.15 5.81
C VAL A 176 1.88 -20.54 4.42
N TRP A 177 2.02 -19.64 3.46
CA TRP A 177 1.70 -19.90 2.05
C TRP A 177 2.50 -18.96 1.15
N ALA A 178 2.94 -19.46 0.01
CA ALA A 178 3.51 -18.65 -1.07
C ALA A 178 2.97 -19.12 -2.40
N ARG A 179 2.73 -18.16 -3.30
CA ARG A 179 2.31 -18.46 -4.68
C ARG A 179 3.39 -19.25 -5.38
N ASN A 180 3.01 -20.40 -5.94
CA ASN A 180 3.91 -21.19 -6.76
C ASN A 180 4.14 -20.48 -8.11
N GLU A 181 5.39 -20.45 -8.55
CA GLU A 181 5.71 -20.09 -9.92
C GLU A 181 5.17 -21.18 -10.86
N VAL A 182 4.48 -20.78 -11.90
CA VAL A 182 4.18 -21.63 -13.04
C VAL A 182 5.30 -21.43 -14.05
#